data_4d3e6b0fb99120f7971df68c991f0ef8
#
_entry.id   4d3e6b0fb99120f7971df68c991f0ef8
#
_cell.length_a   1.000
_cell.length_b   1.000
_cell.length_c   1.000
_cell.angle_alpha   90.00
_cell.angle_beta   90.00
_cell.angle_gamma   90.00
#
_symmetry.space_group_name_H-M   'P 1'
#
loop_
_entity.id
_entity.type
_entity.pdbx_description
1 polymer ?
#
loop_
_entity_poly.entity_id
_entity_poly.type
_entity_poly.pdbx_seq_one_letter_code
_entity_poly.pdbx_strand_id
1 'polypeptide(L)'
;TFGGNHLACAAALAVLEVMQKESLMENAKTVGDYLMNELKLIPQISGVRGRGLMIGFDVPDEYKNLKKDLLFKYKIFTGEAKPNVIRLLPSLALNMNDATTFISTLKIAITAYQP
;
A
#
# COMPACT_ATOMS: atom_id res chain seq x y z
N THR A 1 16.49 -24.44 -11.29
CA THR A 1 17.92 -24.56 -11.62
C THR A 1 18.79 -23.82 -10.58
N PHE A 2 18.41 -22.62 -10.15
CA PHE A 2 19.20 -21.81 -9.20
C PHE A 2 18.67 -21.86 -7.76
N GLY A 3 17.64 -22.67 -7.49
CA GLY A 3 17.06 -22.84 -6.17
C GLY A 3 18.08 -23.40 -5.17
N GLY A 4 18.14 -22.81 -3.96
CA GLY A 4 19.03 -23.25 -2.90
C GLY A 4 20.50 -22.88 -3.07
N ASN A 5 20.86 -21.97 -4.00
CA ASN A 5 22.22 -21.47 -4.07
C ASN A 5 22.60 -20.68 -2.82
N HIS A 6 23.88 -20.73 -2.47
CA HIS A 6 24.36 -20.18 -1.18
C HIS A 6 24.10 -18.69 -1.01
N LEU A 7 24.22 -17.89 -2.09
CA LEU A 7 23.97 -16.45 -2.05
C LEU A 7 22.50 -16.15 -1.75
N ALA A 8 21.58 -16.82 -2.45
CA ALA A 8 20.15 -16.66 -2.23
C ALA A 8 19.72 -17.10 -0.82
N CYS A 9 20.29 -18.21 -0.32
CA CYS A 9 20.03 -18.68 1.04
C CYS A 9 20.55 -17.70 2.09
N ALA A 10 21.75 -17.16 1.92
CA ALA A 10 22.31 -16.16 2.82
C ALA A 10 21.47 -14.87 2.83
N ALA A 11 21.05 -14.40 1.66
CA ALA A 11 20.17 -13.23 1.55
C ALA A 11 18.80 -13.47 2.22
N ALA A 12 18.20 -14.64 2.02
CA ALA A 12 16.92 -15.00 2.65
C ALA A 12 17.04 -15.05 4.18
N LEU A 13 18.10 -15.62 4.72
CA LEU A 13 18.35 -15.64 6.16
C LEU A 13 18.48 -14.21 6.72
N ALA A 14 19.27 -13.35 6.07
CA ALA A 14 19.40 -11.95 6.47
C ALA A 14 18.07 -11.20 6.48
N VAL A 15 17.20 -11.43 5.47
CA VAL A 15 15.84 -10.84 5.44
C VAL A 15 15.00 -11.31 6.63
N LEU A 16 15.02 -12.61 6.95
CA LEU A 16 14.27 -13.16 8.09
C LEU A 16 14.76 -12.60 9.43
N GLU A 17 16.08 -12.47 9.59
CA GLU A 17 16.69 -11.86 10.78
C GLU A 17 16.25 -10.40 10.97
N VAL A 18 16.27 -9.60 9.90
CA VAL A 18 15.81 -8.21 9.92
C VAL A 18 14.32 -8.14 10.24
N MET A 19 13.50 -8.97 9.60
CA MET A 19 12.05 -9.01 9.86
C MET A 19 11.75 -9.29 11.34
N GLN A 20 12.49 -10.19 11.96
CA GLN A 20 12.35 -10.52 13.38
C GLN A 20 12.88 -9.39 14.27
N LYS A 21 14.11 -8.92 14.02
CA LYS A 21 14.78 -7.89 14.81
C LYS A 21 14.02 -6.56 14.83
N GLU A 22 13.45 -6.17 13.70
CA GLU A 22 12.71 -4.92 13.54
C GLU A 22 11.19 -5.08 13.74
N SER A 23 10.73 -6.27 14.15
CA SER A 23 9.29 -6.56 14.36
C SER A 23 8.42 -6.18 13.16
N LEU A 24 8.91 -6.42 11.93
CA LEU A 24 8.24 -5.95 10.71
C LEU A 24 6.87 -6.59 10.49
N MET A 25 6.63 -7.79 10.99
CA MET A 25 5.31 -8.44 10.91
C MET A 25 4.27 -7.72 11.77
N GLU A 26 4.65 -7.31 12.98
CA GLU A 26 3.80 -6.55 13.89
C GLU A 26 3.54 -5.14 13.34
N ASN A 27 4.58 -4.50 12.81
CA ASN A 27 4.47 -3.22 12.12
C ASN A 27 3.48 -3.31 10.95
N ALA A 28 3.64 -4.32 10.09
CA ALA A 28 2.76 -4.52 8.94
C ALA A 28 1.29 -4.73 9.36
N LYS A 29 1.05 -5.41 10.49
CA LYS A 29 -0.30 -5.56 11.05
C LYS A 29 -0.84 -4.22 11.53
N THR A 30 -0.11 -3.51 12.37
CA THR A 30 -0.56 -2.26 13.00
C THR A 30 -0.83 -1.17 11.96
N VAL A 31 0.13 -0.93 11.06
CA VAL A 31 0.01 0.09 10.00
C VAL A 31 -1.04 -0.33 8.95
N GLY A 32 -1.12 -1.63 8.64
CA GLY A 32 -2.12 -2.16 7.72
C GLY A 32 -3.55 -2.01 8.26
N ASP A 33 -3.78 -2.32 9.53
CA ASP A 33 -5.08 -2.13 10.18
C ASP A 33 -5.49 -0.65 10.18
N TYR A 34 -4.55 0.27 10.47
CA TYR A 34 -4.77 1.70 10.36
C TYR A 34 -5.19 2.10 8.94
N LEU A 35 -4.41 1.71 7.93
CA LEU A 35 -4.70 2.05 6.53
C LEU A 35 -6.08 1.52 6.09
N MET A 36 -6.40 0.27 6.41
CA MET A 36 -7.71 -0.31 6.05
C MET A 36 -8.87 0.40 6.72
N ASN A 37 -8.72 0.82 7.97
CA ASN A 37 -9.75 1.56 8.69
C ASN A 37 -9.96 2.95 8.10
N GLU A 38 -8.88 3.70 7.83
CA GLU A 38 -8.95 5.03 7.22
C GLU A 38 -9.52 5.00 5.79
N LEU A 39 -9.16 4.00 4.99
CA LEU A 39 -9.70 3.83 3.64
C LEU A 39 -11.20 3.59 3.64
N LYS A 40 -11.73 2.83 4.60
CA LYS A 40 -13.18 2.58 4.73
C LYS A 40 -13.99 3.84 5.09
N LEU A 41 -13.34 4.87 5.64
CA LEU A 41 -13.99 6.14 5.99
C LEU A 41 -14.08 7.11 4.80
N ILE A 42 -13.48 6.79 3.65
CA ILE A 42 -13.52 7.63 2.46
C ILE A 42 -14.74 7.23 1.61
N PRO A 43 -15.75 8.09 1.46
CA PRO A 43 -17.03 7.72 0.80
C PRO A 43 -16.88 7.25 -0.65
N GLN A 44 -15.85 7.73 -1.36
CA GLN A 44 -15.59 7.40 -2.76
C GLN A 44 -14.86 6.06 -2.93
N ILE A 45 -14.47 5.42 -1.83
CA ILE A 45 -13.75 4.14 -1.82
C ILE A 45 -14.70 3.03 -1.40
N SER A 46 -14.62 1.91 -2.07
CA SER A 46 -15.37 0.70 -1.74
C SER A 46 -14.47 -0.54 -1.80
N GLY A 47 -15.01 -1.69 -1.39
CA GLY A 47 -14.33 -2.96 -1.53
C GLY A 47 -12.95 -3.04 -0.87
N VAL A 48 -12.72 -2.29 0.24
CA VAL A 48 -11.44 -2.32 0.96
C VAL A 48 -11.18 -3.72 1.50
N ARG A 49 -10.08 -4.33 1.08
CA ARG A 49 -9.70 -5.70 1.40
C ARG A 49 -8.20 -5.86 1.47
N GLY A 50 -7.74 -6.82 2.24
CA GLY A 50 -6.32 -7.11 2.36
C GLY A 50 -5.93 -7.73 3.69
N ARG A 51 -4.64 -7.90 3.87
CA ARG A 51 -4.03 -8.35 5.12
C ARG A 51 -2.67 -7.69 5.30
N GLY A 52 -2.41 -7.14 6.48
CA GLY A 52 -1.19 -6.35 6.71
C GLY A 52 -1.10 -5.20 5.71
N LEU A 53 0.04 -5.04 5.07
CA LEU A 53 0.30 -3.99 4.08
C LEU A 53 -0.05 -4.37 2.63
N MET A 54 -0.60 -5.56 2.40
CA MET A 54 -1.15 -5.95 1.10
C MET A 54 -2.63 -5.56 1.06
N ILE A 55 -2.95 -4.40 0.52
CA ILE A 55 -4.28 -3.80 0.56
C ILE A 55 -4.75 -3.48 -0.86
N GLY A 56 -6.01 -3.74 -1.14
CA GLY A 56 -6.69 -3.33 -2.35
C GLY A 56 -7.97 -2.59 -2.02
N PHE A 57 -8.35 -1.63 -2.86
CA PHE A 57 -9.63 -0.94 -2.76
C PHE A 57 -10.12 -0.54 -4.15
N ASP A 58 -11.42 -0.40 -4.27
CA ASP A 58 -12.08 -0.06 -5.52
C ASP A 58 -12.48 1.42 -5.54
N VAL A 59 -12.35 2.04 -6.70
CA VAL A 59 -12.82 3.41 -6.98
C VAL A 59 -13.82 3.38 -8.12
N PRO A 60 -14.84 4.28 -8.15
CA PRO A 60 -15.77 4.40 -9.26
C PRO A 60 -15.09 4.74 -10.59
N ASP A 61 -15.75 4.41 -11.71
CA ASP A 61 -15.24 4.64 -13.07
C ASP A 61 -14.85 6.10 -13.34
N GLU A 62 -15.52 7.03 -12.72
CA GLU A 62 -15.22 8.46 -12.80
C GLU A 62 -13.79 8.78 -12.31
N TYR A 63 -13.23 7.98 -11.40
CA TYR A 63 -11.88 8.12 -10.85
C TYR A 63 -10.80 7.30 -11.60
N LYS A 64 -11.06 6.85 -12.82
CA LYS A 64 -10.15 6.00 -13.61
C LYS A 64 -8.72 6.53 -13.77
N ASN A 65 -8.54 7.86 -13.72
CA ASN A 65 -7.23 8.50 -13.81
C ASN A 65 -6.62 8.86 -12.46
N LEU A 66 -7.31 8.62 -11.34
CA LEU A 66 -6.82 8.95 -9.98
C LEU A 66 -5.42 8.39 -9.72
N LYS A 67 -5.15 7.17 -10.18
CA LYS A 67 -3.84 6.54 -10.04
C LYS A 67 -2.74 7.31 -10.77
N LYS A 68 -3.02 7.86 -11.97
CA LYS A 68 -2.08 8.71 -12.70
C LYS A 68 -1.84 10.03 -11.96
N ASP A 69 -2.90 10.61 -11.41
CA ASP A 69 -2.80 11.84 -10.63
C ASP A 69 -1.99 11.63 -9.35
N LEU A 70 -2.22 10.54 -8.63
CA LEU A 70 -1.40 10.16 -7.47
C LEU A 70 0.09 10.08 -7.84
N LEU A 71 0.42 9.45 -8.95
CA LEU A 71 1.81 9.34 -9.42
C LEU A 71 2.40 10.67 -9.85
N PHE A 72 1.75 11.38 -10.77
CA PHE A 72 2.37 12.53 -11.44
C PHE A 72 2.22 13.83 -10.66
N LYS A 73 1.10 14.05 -9.98
CA LYS A 73 0.85 15.27 -9.20
C LYS A 73 1.33 15.13 -7.75
N TYR A 74 1.06 13.99 -7.13
CA TYR A 74 1.31 13.79 -5.70
C TYR A 74 2.54 12.92 -5.39
N LYS A 75 3.21 12.37 -6.43
CA LYS A 75 4.42 11.54 -6.31
C LYS A 75 4.21 10.26 -5.49
N ILE A 76 2.99 9.73 -5.50
CA ILE A 76 2.63 8.49 -4.85
C ILE A 76 2.45 7.39 -5.90
N PHE A 77 3.34 6.41 -5.89
CA PHE A 77 3.23 5.24 -6.76
C PHE A 77 2.36 4.17 -6.11
N THR A 78 1.34 3.71 -6.82
CA THR A 78 0.46 2.62 -6.39
C THR A 78 0.44 1.50 -7.43
N GLY A 79 0.19 0.28 -6.97
CA GLY A 79 0.02 -0.87 -7.85
C GLY A 79 -1.35 -0.90 -8.54
N GLU A 80 -1.49 -1.82 -9.50
CA GLU A 80 -2.69 -2.04 -10.28
C GLU A 80 -3.09 -3.52 -10.21
N ALA A 81 -4.39 -3.79 -10.10
CA ALA A 81 -4.90 -5.15 -10.14
C ALA A 81 -5.97 -5.34 -11.24
N LYS A 82 -6.85 -4.35 -11.44
CA LYS A 82 -7.90 -4.27 -12.48
C LYS A 82 -8.16 -2.79 -12.75
N PRO A 83 -8.92 -2.43 -13.79
CA PRO A 83 -9.11 -1.02 -14.18
C PRO A 83 -9.43 -0.07 -13.03
N ASN A 84 -10.29 -0.48 -12.11
CA ASN A 84 -10.77 0.38 -11.01
C ASN A 84 -10.25 -0.05 -9.64
N VAL A 85 -9.22 -0.90 -9.59
CA VAL A 85 -8.63 -1.38 -8.34
C VAL A 85 -7.27 -0.74 -8.11
N ILE A 86 -7.13 -0.01 -7.04
CA ILE A 86 -5.84 0.49 -6.56
C ILE A 86 -5.29 -0.50 -5.53
N ARG A 87 -4.04 -0.92 -5.74
CA ARG A 87 -3.36 -1.86 -4.86
C ARG A 87 -2.18 -1.18 -4.17
N LEU A 88 -2.10 -1.37 -2.86
CA LEU A 88 -0.98 -0.95 -2.04
C LEU A 88 -0.12 -2.17 -1.70
N LEU A 89 1.18 -2.04 -1.92
CA LEU A 89 2.22 -3.00 -1.55
C LEU A 89 3.48 -2.26 -1.10
N PRO A 90 3.39 -1.47 -0.03
CA PRO A 90 4.56 -0.77 0.48
C PRO A 90 5.54 -1.72 1.16
N SER A 91 6.73 -1.22 1.49
CA SER A 91 7.68 -1.92 2.34
C SER A 91 7.06 -2.31 3.69
N LEU A 92 7.44 -3.47 4.23
CA LEU A 92 7.05 -3.89 5.58
C LEU A 92 7.52 -2.90 6.67
N ALA A 93 8.53 -2.07 6.37
CA ALA A 93 9.04 -1.02 7.22
C ALA A 93 8.30 0.33 7.07
N LEU A 94 7.16 0.37 6.34
CA LEU A 94 6.33 1.57 6.26
C LEU A 94 5.96 2.04 7.67
N ASN A 95 6.31 3.26 8.02
CA ASN A 95 5.98 3.83 9.32
C ASN A 95 4.59 4.49 9.34
N MET A 96 4.07 4.76 10.53
CA MET A 96 2.75 5.36 10.71
C MET A 96 2.63 6.78 10.14
N ASN A 97 3.72 7.56 10.18
CA ASN A 97 3.73 8.92 9.66
C ASN A 97 3.56 8.94 8.13
N ASP A 98 4.25 8.04 7.42
CA ASP A 98 4.10 7.91 5.96
C ASP A 98 2.72 7.38 5.59
N ALA A 99 2.17 6.44 6.37
CA ALA A 99 0.80 5.95 6.18
C ALA A 99 -0.24 7.07 6.36
N THR A 100 -0.08 7.91 7.37
CA THR A 100 -0.95 9.07 7.61
C THR A 100 -0.83 10.09 6.48
N THR A 101 0.38 10.35 6.00
CA THR A 101 0.66 11.23 4.86
C THR A 101 -0.01 10.71 3.60
N PHE A 102 0.06 9.39 3.35
CA PHE A 102 -0.64 8.76 2.23
C PHE A 102 -2.15 8.99 2.29
N ILE A 103 -2.79 8.71 3.42
CA ILE A 103 -4.23 8.88 3.60
C ILE A 103 -4.65 10.34 3.40
N SER A 104 -3.91 11.29 3.97
CA SER A 104 -4.18 12.72 3.80
C SER A 104 -4.08 13.15 2.34
N THR A 105 -3.04 12.71 1.66
CA THR A 105 -2.81 13.00 0.23
C THR A 105 -3.87 12.36 -0.65
N LEU A 106 -4.28 11.13 -0.36
CA LEU A 106 -5.36 10.45 -1.09
C LEU A 106 -6.70 11.19 -0.94
N LYS A 107 -7.05 11.64 0.26
CA LYS A 107 -8.25 12.47 0.51
C LYS A 107 -8.19 13.78 -0.30
N ILE A 108 -7.05 14.46 -0.35
CA ILE A 108 -6.84 15.66 -1.16
C ILE A 108 -7.00 15.33 -2.66
N ALA A 109 -6.36 14.26 -3.13
CA ALA A 109 -6.39 13.86 -4.53
C ALA A 109 -7.82 13.52 -5.00
N ILE A 110 -8.61 12.84 -4.17
CA ILE A 110 -10.02 12.52 -4.45
C ILE A 110 -10.87 13.79 -4.50
N THR A 111 -10.69 14.72 -3.55
CA THR A 111 -11.44 15.97 -3.48
C THR A 111 -11.12 16.91 -4.65
N ALA A 112 -9.85 16.95 -5.07
CA ALA A 112 -9.38 17.77 -6.18
C ALA A 112 -9.54 17.10 -7.56
N TYR A 113 -10.05 15.87 -7.61
CA TYR A 113 -10.18 15.12 -8.84
C TYR A 113 -11.26 15.73 -9.75
N GLN A 114 -10.88 15.98 -10.99
CA GLN A 114 -11.79 16.38 -12.07
C GLN A 114 -11.77 15.27 -13.13
N PRO A 115 -12.92 14.66 -13.45
CA PRO A 115 -13.02 13.57 -14.43
C PRO A 115 -12.69 13.99 -15.86
#